data_eaa14613d54be5d7e84d08faa62c384e
#
_entry.id   eaa14613d54be5d7e84d08faa62c384e
#
_cell.length_a   1.000
_cell.length_b   1.000
_cell.length_c   1.000
_cell.angle_alpha   90.00
_cell.angle_beta   90.00
_cell.angle_gamma   90.00
#
_symmetry.space_group_name_H-M   'P 1'
#
loop_
_entity.id
_entity.type
_entity.pdbx_description
1 polymer ?
#
loop_
_entity_poly.entity_id
_entity_poly.type
_entity_poly.pdbx_seq_one_letter_code
_entity_poly.pdbx_strand_id
1 'polypeptide(L)'
;TITMTIILVLPFTFGLDPLQGLATMTGVYVGGCAGGLVTACLLGIPGTPSAIATTFDGFPMTRKGQPGRALWLGTWASCIGGLLGAIFLIGGTIPLAKFALQFGPWEYFSLFVFALAMVAGLTEKSLLKGFLSGAIGLIVTVIGADPIMAVPRLSFGSEFLRSGFQFLPVLIGVFAFAQIMTDLEKVGGEEARAAGPIPDLSVSHLGVIWEILSRPFLLLWSTVIGVWIGALLAIGGSAANVMAYDQAKKFSKHPEKFGTGIPEGIIAAESSNNANVAGSLVTIMAFGIPGDAVTAVMLGAMIIHGIQPGPLFIAQEPRIAYGIFAAYLLAHPIMIVLQWL
;
A
#
# COMPACT_ATOMS: atom_id res chain seq x y z
N THR A 1 5.25 -7.19 -7.32
CA THR A 1 4.71 -6.43 -6.16
C THR A 1 3.92 -5.21 -6.63
N ILE A 2 3.03 -4.65 -5.79
CA ILE A 2 2.22 -3.45 -6.12
C ILE A 2 3.14 -2.29 -6.50
N THR A 3 4.19 -2.06 -5.73
CA THR A 3 5.19 -1.03 -5.97
C THR A 3 5.81 -1.14 -7.37
N MET A 4 6.18 -2.37 -7.77
CA MET A 4 6.71 -2.64 -9.11
C MET A 4 5.68 -2.29 -10.19
N THR A 5 4.43 -2.71 -10.03
CA THR A 5 3.36 -2.43 -11.00
C THR A 5 3.17 -0.92 -11.19
N ILE A 6 3.15 -0.14 -10.09
CA ILE A 6 3.02 1.32 -10.17
C ILE A 6 4.23 1.95 -10.86
N ILE A 7 5.45 1.48 -10.58
CA ILE A 7 6.67 1.98 -11.24
C ILE A 7 6.62 1.72 -12.75
N LEU A 8 6.16 0.52 -13.17
CA LEU A 8 6.03 0.19 -14.58
C LEU A 8 4.91 0.98 -15.28
N VAL A 9 3.84 1.32 -14.57
CA VAL A 9 2.74 2.14 -15.08
C VAL A 9 3.12 3.64 -15.14
N LEU A 10 4.00 4.11 -14.25
CA LEU A 10 4.35 5.51 -14.13
C LEU A 10 4.78 6.17 -15.47
N PRO A 11 5.65 5.59 -16.32
CA PRO A 11 6.01 6.19 -17.60
C PRO A 11 4.82 6.42 -18.54
N PHE A 12 3.82 5.55 -18.49
CA PHE A 12 2.60 5.71 -19.31
C PHE A 12 1.73 6.88 -18.84
N THR A 13 1.91 7.35 -17.60
CA THR A 13 1.17 8.50 -17.09
C THR A 13 1.71 9.84 -17.58
N PHE A 14 2.93 9.89 -18.13
CA PHE A 14 3.55 11.15 -18.57
C PHE A 14 2.81 11.84 -19.72
N GLY A 15 2.12 11.08 -20.55
CA GLY A 15 1.26 11.61 -21.62
C GLY A 15 -0.16 11.94 -21.19
N LEU A 16 -0.51 11.70 -19.93
CA LEU A 16 -1.87 11.92 -19.39
C LEU A 16 -1.95 13.24 -18.63
N ASP A 17 -3.17 13.75 -18.48
CA ASP A 17 -3.44 14.81 -17.47
C ASP A 17 -3.01 14.29 -16.08
N PRO A 18 -2.40 15.14 -15.23
CA PRO A 18 -1.94 14.73 -13.90
C PRO A 18 -3.00 14.02 -13.06
N LEU A 19 -4.26 14.45 -13.16
CA LEU A 19 -5.38 13.78 -12.49
C LEU A 19 -5.58 12.35 -12.99
N GLN A 20 -5.51 12.13 -14.31
CA GLN A 20 -5.67 10.79 -14.90
C GLN A 20 -4.52 9.88 -14.47
N GLY A 21 -3.29 10.40 -14.47
CA GLY A 21 -2.11 9.67 -14.02
C GLY A 21 -2.23 9.21 -12.56
N LEU A 22 -2.56 10.13 -11.65
CA LEU A 22 -2.70 9.82 -10.23
C LEU A 22 -3.94 8.96 -9.92
N ALA A 23 -5.04 9.14 -10.66
CA ALA A 23 -6.20 8.27 -10.57
C ALA A 23 -5.87 6.83 -10.99
N THR A 24 -5.11 6.66 -12.08
CA THR A 24 -4.63 5.35 -12.53
C THR A 24 -3.77 4.68 -11.45
N MET A 25 -2.82 5.40 -10.88
CA MET A 25 -1.96 4.89 -9.82
C MET A 25 -2.75 4.50 -8.57
N THR A 26 -3.75 5.30 -8.20
CA THR A 26 -4.66 5.00 -7.08
C THR A 26 -5.44 3.71 -7.34
N GLY A 27 -5.95 3.52 -8.57
CA GLY A 27 -6.62 2.30 -8.98
C GLY A 27 -5.71 1.06 -8.91
N VAL A 28 -4.47 1.19 -9.41
CA VAL A 28 -3.45 0.11 -9.33
C VAL A 28 -3.11 -0.21 -7.88
N TYR A 29 -3.04 0.79 -7.00
CA TYR A 29 -2.77 0.57 -5.59
C TYR A 29 -3.89 -0.22 -4.91
N VAL A 30 -5.14 0.24 -5.03
CA VAL A 30 -6.33 -0.44 -4.46
C VAL A 30 -6.48 -1.85 -5.01
N GLY A 31 -6.46 -1.99 -6.34
CA GLY A 31 -6.60 -3.28 -7.00
C GLY A 31 -5.44 -4.24 -6.71
N GLY A 32 -4.22 -3.72 -6.61
CA GLY A 32 -3.04 -4.52 -6.27
C GLY A 32 -3.08 -5.06 -4.84
N CYS A 33 -3.59 -4.29 -3.89
CA CYS A 33 -3.80 -4.76 -2.51
C CYS A 33 -4.78 -5.93 -2.47
N ALA A 34 -5.92 -5.81 -3.13
CA ALA A 34 -6.91 -6.88 -3.17
C ALA A 34 -6.50 -8.06 -4.06
N GLY A 35 -5.74 -7.83 -5.14
CA GLY A 35 -5.27 -8.92 -6.02
C GLY A 35 -4.39 -9.95 -5.30
N GLY A 36 -3.66 -9.54 -4.27
CA GLY A 36 -2.82 -10.42 -3.47
C GLY A 36 -3.56 -11.50 -2.71
N LEU A 37 -4.85 -11.30 -2.41
CA LEU A 37 -5.68 -12.27 -1.69
C LEU A 37 -6.02 -13.52 -2.53
N VAL A 38 -6.03 -13.42 -3.85
CA VAL A 38 -6.41 -14.53 -4.72
C VAL A 38 -5.49 -15.73 -4.51
N THR A 39 -4.20 -15.53 -4.66
CA THR A 39 -3.20 -16.58 -4.43
C THR A 39 -3.08 -16.93 -2.95
N ALA A 40 -3.28 -15.96 -2.06
CA ALA A 40 -3.30 -16.19 -0.62
C ALA A 40 -4.41 -17.19 -0.20
N CYS A 41 -5.63 -16.98 -0.71
CA CYS A 41 -6.75 -17.86 -0.42
C CYS A 41 -6.69 -19.20 -1.15
N LEU A 42 -6.35 -19.19 -2.46
CA LEU A 42 -6.45 -20.38 -3.29
C LEU A 42 -5.21 -21.29 -3.23
N LEU A 43 -4.01 -20.70 -3.11
CA LEU A 43 -2.75 -21.43 -3.16
C LEU A 43 -1.97 -21.43 -1.83
N GLY A 44 -2.38 -20.61 -0.84
CA GLY A 44 -1.65 -20.43 0.40
C GLY A 44 -0.35 -19.67 0.24
N ILE A 45 -0.20 -18.93 -0.87
CA ILE A 45 0.97 -18.12 -1.19
C ILE A 45 0.53 -16.66 -1.25
N PRO A 46 1.03 -15.77 -0.38
CA PRO A 46 0.63 -14.39 -0.42
C PRO A 46 1.07 -13.74 -1.74
N GLY A 47 0.12 -13.23 -2.53
CA GLY A 47 0.42 -12.55 -3.81
C GLY A 47 1.09 -11.19 -3.60
N THR A 48 0.89 -10.61 -2.43
CA THR A 48 1.56 -9.39 -1.96
C THR A 48 1.95 -9.54 -0.50
N PRO A 49 2.95 -8.81 0.01
CA PRO A 49 3.28 -8.82 1.44
C PRO A 49 2.09 -8.45 2.33
N SER A 50 1.19 -7.62 1.82
CA SER A 50 -0.01 -7.21 2.54
C SER A 50 -1.15 -8.24 2.56
N ALA A 51 -0.94 -9.43 1.97
CA ALA A 51 -1.89 -10.56 2.00
C ALA A 51 -1.38 -11.74 2.86
N ILE A 52 -0.31 -11.55 3.65
CA ILE A 52 0.30 -12.62 4.46
C ILE A 52 -0.72 -13.20 5.45
N ALA A 53 -1.37 -12.38 6.26
CA ALA A 53 -2.31 -12.88 7.26
C ALA A 53 -3.57 -13.49 6.65
N THR A 54 -3.92 -13.09 5.42
CA THR A 54 -5.03 -13.68 4.66
C THR A 54 -4.79 -15.16 4.35
N THR A 55 -3.53 -15.60 4.20
CA THR A 55 -3.19 -17.00 4.00
C THR A 55 -3.56 -17.87 5.21
N PHE A 56 -3.54 -17.31 6.41
CA PHE A 56 -3.69 -18.07 7.65
C PHE A 56 -5.09 -18.72 7.78
N ASP A 57 -6.12 -18.05 7.28
CA ASP A 57 -7.49 -18.59 7.29
C ASP A 57 -8.05 -18.78 5.88
N GLY A 58 -7.63 -17.99 4.89
CA GLY A 58 -8.09 -18.11 3.51
C GLY A 58 -7.77 -19.48 2.89
N PHE A 59 -6.52 -19.91 2.99
CA PHE A 59 -6.11 -21.20 2.44
C PHE A 59 -6.69 -22.42 3.20
N PRO A 60 -6.71 -22.46 4.54
CA PRO A 60 -7.42 -23.49 5.26
C PRO A 60 -8.91 -23.58 4.92
N MET A 61 -9.59 -22.45 4.69
CA MET A 61 -10.99 -22.43 4.25
C MET A 61 -11.14 -23.07 2.86
N THR A 62 -10.25 -22.76 1.93
CA THR A 62 -10.17 -23.37 0.60
C THR A 62 -9.94 -24.89 0.70
N ARG A 63 -9.02 -25.33 1.56
CA ARG A 63 -8.76 -26.77 1.79
C ARG A 63 -9.95 -27.52 2.40
N LYS A 64 -10.87 -26.82 3.05
CA LYS A 64 -12.16 -27.36 3.53
C LYS A 64 -13.23 -27.40 2.43
N GLY A 65 -12.88 -27.15 1.17
CA GLY A 65 -13.80 -27.18 0.04
C GLY A 65 -14.65 -25.90 -0.13
N GLN A 66 -14.22 -24.77 0.44
CA GLN A 66 -14.94 -23.49 0.35
C GLN A 66 -14.08 -22.37 -0.31
N PRO A 67 -13.47 -22.61 -1.49
CA PRO A 67 -12.58 -21.64 -2.14
C PRO A 67 -13.32 -20.36 -2.53
N GLY A 68 -14.51 -20.47 -3.09
CA GLY A 68 -15.34 -19.30 -3.43
C GLY A 68 -15.67 -18.44 -2.22
N ARG A 69 -16.02 -19.06 -1.09
CA ARG A 69 -16.30 -18.32 0.14
C ARG A 69 -15.05 -17.62 0.68
N ALA A 70 -13.87 -18.27 0.68
CA ALA A 70 -12.61 -17.66 1.10
C ALA A 70 -12.29 -16.43 0.26
N LEU A 71 -12.35 -16.56 -1.08
CA LEU A 71 -12.07 -15.50 -2.02
C LEU A 71 -13.03 -14.32 -1.86
N TRP A 72 -14.34 -14.57 -1.90
CA TRP A 72 -15.34 -13.52 -1.87
C TRP A 72 -15.50 -12.85 -0.50
N LEU A 73 -15.24 -13.57 0.60
CA LEU A 73 -15.12 -12.95 1.93
C LEU A 73 -14.01 -11.90 1.95
N GLY A 74 -12.84 -12.26 1.46
CA GLY A 74 -11.71 -11.33 1.38
C GLY A 74 -12.01 -10.16 0.46
N THR A 75 -12.52 -10.41 -0.75
CA THR A 75 -12.82 -9.37 -1.74
C THR A 75 -13.86 -8.37 -1.22
N TRP A 76 -14.97 -8.84 -0.64
CA TRP A 76 -15.97 -7.95 -0.04
C TRP A 76 -15.48 -7.26 1.22
N ALA A 77 -14.66 -7.91 2.05
CA ALA A 77 -14.05 -7.28 3.22
C ALA A 77 -13.08 -6.16 2.81
N SER A 78 -12.27 -6.38 1.77
CA SER A 78 -11.41 -5.36 1.15
C SER A 78 -12.21 -4.17 0.64
N CYS A 79 -13.31 -4.43 -0.09
CA CYS A 79 -14.17 -3.37 -0.62
C CYS A 79 -14.80 -2.54 0.51
N ILE A 80 -15.45 -3.21 1.47
CA ILE A 80 -16.16 -2.52 2.55
C ILE A 80 -15.15 -1.79 3.47
N GLY A 81 -14.04 -2.44 3.83
CA GLY A 81 -12.97 -1.84 4.62
C GLY A 81 -12.36 -0.62 3.95
N GLY A 82 -12.11 -0.71 2.63
CA GLY A 82 -11.62 0.42 1.84
C GLY A 82 -12.64 1.56 1.76
N LEU A 83 -13.93 1.29 1.52
CA LEU A 83 -14.97 2.32 1.52
C LEU A 83 -15.14 2.99 2.89
N LEU A 84 -15.02 2.24 3.97
CA LEU A 84 -14.96 2.82 5.33
C LEU A 84 -13.68 3.65 5.51
N GLY A 85 -12.54 3.18 4.97
CA GLY A 85 -11.29 3.94 4.92
C GLY A 85 -11.43 5.28 4.18
N ALA A 86 -12.28 5.34 3.14
CA ALA A 86 -12.56 6.58 2.41
C ALA A 86 -13.15 7.68 3.30
N ILE A 87 -13.91 7.32 4.34
CA ILE A 87 -14.43 8.29 5.31
C ILE A 87 -13.27 9.00 6.02
N PHE A 88 -12.24 8.24 6.40
CA PHE A 88 -11.03 8.79 7.01
C PHE A 88 -10.18 9.56 5.99
N LEU A 89 -10.08 9.08 4.76
CA LEU A 89 -9.36 9.78 3.68
C LEU A 89 -9.99 11.15 3.41
N ILE A 90 -11.28 11.20 3.16
CA ILE A 90 -11.98 12.44 2.80
C ILE A 90 -12.13 13.36 4.01
N GLY A 91 -12.56 12.81 5.15
CA GLY A 91 -12.82 13.58 6.36
C GLY A 91 -11.55 13.96 7.14
N GLY A 92 -10.51 13.13 7.07
CA GLY A 92 -9.27 13.30 7.85
C GLY A 92 -8.20 14.12 7.15
N THR A 93 -8.11 14.11 5.81
CA THR A 93 -7.01 14.74 5.08
C THR A 93 -6.99 16.26 5.29
N ILE A 94 -8.13 16.94 5.19
CA ILE A 94 -8.21 18.41 5.36
C ILE A 94 -7.85 18.85 6.79
N PRO A 95 -8.42 18.28 7.86
CA PRO A 95 -8.03 18.62 9.22
C PRO A 95 -6.54 18.35 9.49
N LEU A 96 -6.02 17.23 9.00
CA LEU A 96 -4.63 16.85 9.18
C LEU A 96 -3.68 17.80 8.41
N ALA A 97 -4.05 18.22 7.20
CA ALA A 97 -3.31 19.23 6.44
C ALA A 97 -3.28 20.58 7.17
N LYS A 98 -4.42 21.02 7.73
CA LYS A 98 -4.47 22.24 8.57
C LYS A 98 -3.59 22.14 9.82
N PHE A 99 -3.54 20.96 10.45
CA PHE A 99 -2.64 20.71 11.57
C PHE A 99 -1.18 20.75 11.12
N ALA A 100 -0.84 20.15 9.98
CA ALA A 100 0.50 20.15 9.42
C ALA A 100 1.01 21.56 9.05
N LEU A 101 0.11 22.51 8.72
CA LEU A 101 0.48 23.92 8.50
C LEU A 101 0.98 24.64 9.76
N GLN A 102 0.74 24.08 10.93
CA GLN A 102 1.26 24.63 12.20
C GLN A 102 2.70 24.17 12.46
N PHE A 103 3.21 23.22 11.66
CA PHE A 103 4.57 22.71 11.81
C PHE A 103 5.58 23.71 11.25
N GLY A 104 6.57 24.04 12.06
CA GLY A 104 7.75 24.77 11.62
C GLY A 104 8.86 23.83 11.13
N PRO A 105 10.01 24.37 10.74
CA PRO A 105 11.15 23.57 10.28
C PRO A 105 11.62 22.50 11.26
N TRP A 106 11.50 22.74 12.58
CA TRP A 106 11.93 21.81 13.61
C TRP A 106 11.02 20.58 13.72
N GLU A 107 9.70 20.81 13.61
CA GLU A 107 8.71 19.73 13.62
C GLU A 107 8.85 18.86 12.38
N TYR A 108 9.05 19.46 11.19
CA TYR A 108 9.33 18.70 9.97
C TYR A 108 10.64 17.93 10.06
N PHE A 109 11.71 18.51 10.59
CA PHE A 109 12.97 17.78 10.80
C PHE A 109 12.74 16.57 11.70
N SER A 110 12.05 16.75 12.83
CA SER A 110 11.73 15.65 13.75
C SER A 110 10.88 14.56 13.09
N LEU A 111 9.92 14.96 12.26
CA LEU A 111 9.06 14.05 11.52
C LEU A 111 9.85 13.23 10.49
N PHE A 112 10.80 13.86 9.77
CA PHE A 112 11.69 13.13 8.84
C PHE A 112 12.62 12.17 9.56
N VAL A 113 13.20 12.57 10.70
CA VAL A 113 14.03 11.67 11.51
C VAL A 113 13.21 10.49 12.01
N PHE A 114 11.98 10.72 12.47
CA PHE A 114 11.05 9.67 12.86
C PHE A 114 10.74 8.72 11.70
N ALA A 115 10.42 9.25 10.51
CA ALA A 115 10.16 8.45 9.32
C ALA A 115 11.36 7.56 8.96
N LEU A 116 12.57 8.11 8.95
CA LEU A 116 13.79 7.35 8.69
C LEU A 116 14.06 6.26 9.74
N ALA A 117 13.80 6.55 11.01
CA ALA A 117 13.91 5.56 12.08
C ALA A 117 12.90 4.42 11.91
N MET A 118 11.65 4.74 11.50
CA MET A 118 10.62 3.73 11.20
C MET A 118 11.03 2.85 10.03
N VAL A 119 11.53 3.43 8.92
CA VAL A 119 12.05 2.67 7.76
C VAL A 119 13.15 1.69 8.19
N ALA A 120 14.10 2.16 9.00
CA ALA A 120 15.17 1.30 9.51
C ALA A 120 14.65 0.17 10.41
N GLY A 121 13.66 0.48 11.26
CA GLY A 121 13.04 -0.48 12.19
C GLY A 121 12.24 -1.59 11.51
N LEU A 122 11.72 -1.35 10.30
CA LEU A 122 10.95 -2.33 9.52
C LEU A 122 11.80 -3.37 8.79
N THR A 123 13.11 -3.27 8.87
CA THR A 123 14.00 -4.26 8.26
C THR A 123 13.98 -5.54 9.07
N GLU A 124 13.11 -6.49 8.73
CA GLU A 124 12.80 -7.73 9.48
C GLU A 124 14.03 -8.58 9.83
N LYS A 125 15.09 -8.54 9.01
CA LYS A 125 16.24 -9.45 9.17
C LYS A 125 17.48 -8.80 9.80
N SER A 126 17.63 -7.48 9.75
CA SER A 126 18.83 -6.80 10.25
C SER A 126 18.65 -5.28 10.32
N LEU A 127 18.50 -4.76 11.52
CA LEU A 127 18.42 -3.31 11.78
C LEU A 127 19.62 -2.55 11.15
N LEU A 128 20.82 -3.13 11.20
CA LEU A 128 22.02 -2.54 10.60
C LEU A 128 21.87 -2.36 9.09
N LYS A 129 21.31 -3.36 8.38
CA LYS A 129 21.06 -3.24 6.93
C LYS A 129 20.03 -2.15 6.62
N GLY A 130 19.01 -1.99 7.47
CA GLY A 130 18.03 -0.91 7.36
C GLY A 130 18.69 0.46 7.47
N PHE A 131 19.51 0.67 8.49
CA PHE A 131 20.25 1.92 8.66
C PHE A 131 21.23 2.19 7.51
N LEU A 132 21.97 1.18 7.06
CA LEU A 132 22.88 1.33 5.92
C LEU A 132 22.13 1.67 4.64
N SER A 133 21.01 1.03 4.37
CA SER A 133 20.16 1.34 3.21
C SER A 133 19.63 2.78 3.26
N GLY A 134 19.17 3.22 4.43
CA GLY A 134 18.73 4.60 4.64
C GLY A 134 19.86 5.61 4.45
N ALA A 135 21.05 5.33 4.99
CA ALA A 135 22.24 6.17 4.82
C ALA A 135 22.67 6.27 3.35
N ILE A 136 22.66 5.16 2.61
CA ILE A 136 22.95 5.15 1.16
C ILE A 136 21.91 6.00 0.42
N GLY A 137 20.62 5.83 0.74
CA GLY A 137 19.56 6.66 0.16
C GLY A 137 19.80 8.16 0.39
N LEU A 138 20.13 8.56 1.61
CA LEU A 138 20.44 9.95 1.94
C LEU A 138 21.65 10.46 1.17
N ILE A 139 22.73 9.68 1.05
CA ILE A 139 23.92 10.06 0.27
C ILE A 139 23.54 10.29 -1.20
N VAL A 140 22.74 9.40 -1.79
CA VAL A 140 22.28 9.52 -3.17
C VAL A 140 21.49 10.81 -3.38
N THR A 141 20.66 11.23 -2.42
CA THR A 141 19.88 12.48 -2.54
C THR A 141 20.73 13.74 -2.40
N VAL A 142 21.90 13.67 -1.76
CA VAL A 142 22.81 14.80 -1.58
C VAL A 142 23.70 15.04 -2.81
N ILE A 143 23.88 14.03 -3.67
CA ILE A 143 24.67 14.16 -4.91
C ILE A 143 23.93 15.07 -5.90
N GLY A 144 24.59 16.10 -6.37
CA GLY A 144 24.04 17.06 -7.33
C GLY A 144 24.15 18.51 -6.89
N ALA A 145 23.42 19.40 -7.57
CA ALA A 145 23.38 20.80 -7.18
C ALA A 145 22.37 21.03 -6.05
N ASP A 146 22.77 21.79 -5.05
CA ASP A 146 21.87 22.25 -4.01
C ASP A 146 20.69 23.03 -4.61
N PRO A 147 19.44 22.71 -4.31
CA PRO A 147 18.28 23.35 -4.93
C PRO A 147 18.12 24.83 -4.52
N ILE A 148 18.74 25.27 -3.43
CA ILE A 148 18.63 26.65 -2.92
C ILE A 148 19.81 27.50 -3.40
N MET A 149 21.05 26.99 -3.23
CA MET A 149 22.27 27.73 -3.52
C MET A 149 22.93 27.35 -4.84
N ALA A 150 22.42 26.35 -5.55
CA ALA A 150 22.98 25.79 -6.78
C ALA A 150 24.47 25.34 -6.67
N VAL A 151 24.97 25.16 -5.46
CA VAL A 151 26.34 24.68 -5.22
C VAL A 151 26.40 23.17 -5.50
N PRO A 152 27.33 22.68 -6.34
CA PRO A 152 27.48 21.27 -6.61
C PRO A 152 28.00 20.54 -5.38
N ARG A 153 27.31 19.45 -4.99
CA ARG A 153 27.69 18.58 -3.87
C ARG A 153 28.06 17.21 -4.41
N LEU A 154 29.17 16.68 -3.97
CA LEU A 154 29.65 15.33 -4.31
C LEU A 154 29.65 15.01 -5.83
N SER A 155 29.86 16.04 -6.68
CA SER A 155 29.87 15.86 -8.13
C SER A 155 31.23 15.40 -8.66
N PHE A 156 32.30 15.52 -7.87
CA PHE A 156 33.69 15.13 -8.22
C PHE A 156 34.14 15.64 -9.60
N GLY A 157 33.64 16.77 -10.04
CA GLY A 157 33.94 17.35 -11.36
C GLY A 157 33.16 16.73 -12.54
N SER A 158 32.28 15.78 -12.30
CA SER A 158 31.44 15.15 -13.35
C SER A 158 30.21 16.01 -13.61
N GLU A 159 29.97 16.40 -14.85
CA GLU A 159 28.74 17.10 -15.28
C GLU A 159 27.51 16.22 -15.10
N PHE A 160 27.65 14.90 -15.28
CA PHE A 160 26.56 13.94 -15.05
C PHE A 160 26.12 13.92 -13.58
N LEU A 161 27.06 13.88 -12.63
CA LEU A 161 26.76 13.91 -11.20
C LEU A 161 26.28 15.29 -10.72
N ARG A 162 26.58 16.35 -11.46
CA ARG A 162 26.13 17.70 -11.13
C ARG A 162 24.61 17.85 -11.24
N SER A 163 23.98 17.14 -12.17
CA SER A 163 22.51 17.11 -12.29
C SER A 163 21.82 16.24 -11.22
N GLY A 164 22.60 15.49 -10.43
CA GLY A 164 22.08 14.55 -9.42
C GLY A 164 21.45 13.30 -10.02
N PHE A 165 21.01 12.41 -9.15
CA PHE A 165 20.26 11.22 -9.56
C PHE A 165 18.79 11.58 -9.71
N GLN A 166 18.24 11.36 -10.90
CA GLN A 166 16.83 11.52 -11.11
C GLN A 166 16.05 10.42 -10.38
N PHE A 167 14.94 10.80 -9.75
CA PHE A 167 14.16 9.93 -8.89
C PHE A 167 13.63 8.66 -9.62
N LEU A 168 13.07 8.84 -10.82
CA LEU A 168 12.47 7.73 -11.57
C LEU A 168 13.48 6.64 -11.97
N PRO A 169 14.64 6.91 -12.58
CA PRO A 169 15.65 5.88 -12.86
C PRO A 169 16.11 5.14 -11.61
N VAL A 170 16.24 5.82 -10.48
CA VAL A 170 16.61 5.18 -9.20
C VAL A 170 15.51 4.22 -8.75
N LEU A 171 14.24 4.61 -8.81
CA LEU A 171 13.12 3.73 -8.47
C LEU A 171 13.03 2.52 -9.38
N ILE A 172 13.19 2.70 -10.69
CA ILE A 172 13.18 1.59 -11.65
C ILE A 172 14.33 0.61 -11.33
N GLY A 173 15.53 1.13 -11.06
CA GLY A 173 16.69 0.32 -10.74
C GLY A 173 16.50 -0.46 -9.42
N VAL A 174 16.11 0.22 -8.35
CA VAL A 174 16.02 -0.39 -7.01
C VAL A 174 14.84 -1.36 -6.90
N PHE A 175 13.69 -1.08 -7.50
CA PHE A 175 12.50 -1.91 -7.34
C PHE A 175 12.23 -2.83 -8.54
N ALA A 176 12.14 -2.28 -9.77
CA ALA A 176 11.77 -3.08 -10.92
C ALA A 176 12.89 -4.01 -11.35
N PHE A 177 14.11 -3.48 -11.53
CA PHE A 177 15.24 -4.29 -11.95
C PHE A 177 15.66 -5.31 -10.90
N ALA A 178 15.69 -4.93 -9.62
CA ALA A 178 15.99 -5.86 -8.53
C ALA A 178 14.99 -7.02 -8.46
N GLN A 179 13.69 -6.75 -8.69
CA GLN A 179 12.66 -7.79 -8.71
C GLN A 179 12.85 -8.74 -9.91
N ILE A 180 13.13 -8.20 -11.10
CA ILE A 180 13.40 -9.01 -12.30
C ILE A 180 14.58 -9.95 -12.05
N MET A 181 15.67 -9.45 -11.44
CA MET A 181 16.83 -10.29 -11.10
C MET A 181 16.45 -11.40 -10.12
N THR A 182 15.67 -11.07 -9.08
CA THR A 182 15.20 -12.06 -8.11
C THR A 182 14.29 -13.12 -8.73
N ASP A 183 13.44 -12.72 -9.67
CA ASP A 183 12.52 -13.64 -10.35
C ASP A 183 13.29 -14.55 -11.33
N LEU A 184 14.31 -14.04 -12.01
CA LEU A 184 15.20 -14.83 -12.87
C LEU A 184 15.98 -15.90 -12.08
N GLU A 185 16.43 -15.59 -10.86
CA GLU A 185 17.08 -16.58 -9.98
C GLU A 185 16.14 -17.74 -9.60
N LYS A 186 14.83 -17.48 -9.50
CA LYS A 186 13.82 -18.48 -9.11
C LYS A 186 13.34 -19.35 -10.26
N VAL A 187 13.45 -18.90 -11.50
CA VAL A 187 13.00 -19.65 -12.70
C VAL A 187 13.70 -21.02 -12.84
N GLY A 188 14.83 -21.26 -12.21
CA GLY A 188 15.53 -22.55 -12.23
C GLY A 188 15.14 -23.56 -11.17
N GLY A 189 14.23 -23.23 -10.22
CA GLY A 189 14.03 -24.04 -9.01
C GLY A 189 12.61 -24.52 -8.69
N GLU A 190 11.57 -23.94 -9.28
CA GLU A 190 10.20 -24.38 -9.01
C GLU A 190 9.55 -24.89 -10.31
N GLU A 191 9.37 -26.22 -10.39
CA GLU A 191 8.42 -26.81 -11.32
C GLU A 191 7.06 -26.12 -11.10
N ALA A 192 6.52 -25.46 -12.14
CA ALA A 192 5.18 -24.93 -12.12
C ALA A 192 4.25 -26.10 -11.75
N ARG A 193 3.77 -26.14 -10.53
CA ARG A 193 2.74 -27.11 -10.12
C ARG A 193 1.59 -26.91 -11.09
N ALA A 194 1.31 -27.93 -11.88
CA ALA A 194 0.18 -27.96 -12.80
C ALA A 194 -1.06 -27.48 -12.04
N ALA A 195 -1.69 -26.43 -12.55
CA ALA A 195 -2.93 -25.92 -12.00
C ALA A 195 -3.92 -27.08 -11.97
N GLY A 196 -4.39 -27.44 -10.80
CA GLY A 196 -5.49 -28.39 -10.66
C GLY A 196 -6.76 -27.87 -11.35
N PRO A 197 -7.84 -28.67 -11.41
CA PRO A 197 -9.10 -28.20 -11.97
C PRO A 197 -9.54 -26.90 -11.30
N ILE A 198 -10.07 -25.96 -12.09
CA ILE A 198 -10.55 -24.66 -11.61
C ILE A 198 -11.60 -24.94 -10.53
N PRO A 199 -11.41 -24.45 -9.27
CA PRO A 199 -12.35 -24.70 -8.20
C PRO A 199 -13.66 -23.96 -8.47
N ASP A 200 -14.78 -24.48 -7.96
CA ASP A 200 -16.05 -23.78 -7.98
C ASP A 200 -15.97 -22.56 -7.04
N LEU A 201 -16.07 -21.36 -7.62
CA LEU A 201 -16.00 -20.08 -6.93
C LEU A 201 -17.40 -19.48 -6.70
N SER A 202 -18.48 -20.21 -7.01
CA SER A 202 -19.85 -19.73 -6.84
C SER A 202 -20.19 -19.55 -5.36
N VAL A 203 -20.79 -18.40 -5.03
CA VAL A 203 -21.24 -18.07 -3.68
C VAL A 203 -22.50 -17.21 -3.72
N SER A 204 -23.22 -17.16 -2.60
CA SER A 204 -24.22 -16.14 -2.37
C SER A 204 -23.54 -14.83 -1.93
N HIS A 205 -23.36 -13.89 -2.84
CA HIS A 205 -22.72 -12.59 -2.53
C HIS A 205 -23.44 -11.85 -1.39
N LEU A 206 -24.78 -11.85 -1.40
CA LEU A 206 -25.57 -11.22 -0.33
C LEU A 206 -25.32 -11.92 1.02
N GLY A 207 -25.18 -13.26 1.01
CA GLY A 207 -24.84 -14.03 2.20
C GLY A 207 -23.47 -13.65 2.76
N VAL A 208 -22.46 -13.51 1.89
CA VAL A 208 -21.11 -13.08 2.27
C VAL A 208 -21.10 -11.66 2.81
N ILE A 209 -21.77 -10.72 2.15
CA ILE A 209 -21.90 -9.33 2.62
C ILE A 209 -22.55 -9.29 3.99
N TRP A 210 -23.67 -10.04 4.17
CA TRP A 210 -24.35 -10.10 5.45
C TRP A 210 -23.46 -10.71 6.55
N GLU A 211 -22.66 -11.70 6.21
CA GLU A 211 -21.70 -12.33 7.13
C GLU A 211 -20.65 -11.32 7.62
N ILE A 212 -20.15 -10.45 6.75
CA ILE A 212 -19.20 -9.36 7.10
C ILE A 212 -19.91 -8.32 7.97
N LEU A 213 -21.07 -7.84 7.55
CA LEU A 213 -21.81 -6.78 8.23
C LEU A 213 -22.39 -7.24 9.60
N SER A 214 -22.59 -8.53 9.80
CA SER A 214 -22.97 -9.09 11.09
C SER A 214 -21.88 -9.00 12.16
N ARG A 215 -20.64 -8.62 11.77
CA ARG A 215 -19.48 -8.44 12.64
C ARG A 215 -18.97 -6.98 12.64
N PRO A 216 -19.84 -6.00 12.98
CA PRO A 216 -19.52 -4.58 12.76
C PRO A 216 -18.31 -4.11 13.59
N PHE A 217 -18.15 -4.61 14.81
CA PHE A 217 -17.01 -4.26 15.64
C PHE A 217 -15.69 -4.73 15.03
N LEU A 218 -15.64 -5.98 14.56
CA LEU A 218 -14.47 -6.54 13.89
C LEU A 218 -14.09 -5.72 12.66
N LEU A 219 -15.08 -5.46 11.81
CA LEU A 219 -14.89 -4.70 10.56
C LEU A 219 -14.38 -3.29 10.83
N LEU A 220 -15.03 -2.54 11.72
CA LEU A 220 -14.65 -1.17 12.06
C LEU A 220 -13.28 -1.11 12.73
N TRP A 221 -13.01 -2.00 13.70
CA TRP A 221 -11.74 -2.02 14.41
C TRP A 221 -10.57 -2.34 13.48
N SER A 222 -10.73 -3.35 12.60
CA SER A 222 -9.73 -3.70 11.61
C SER A 222 -9.50 -2.58 10.58
N THR A 223 -10.57 -1.90 10.15
CA THR A 223 -10.48 -0.71 9.28
C THR A 223 -9.68 0.41 9.96
N VAL A 224 -9.99 0.71 11.23
CA VAL A 224 -9.25 1.74 12.00
C VAL A 224 -7.78 1.38 12.13
N ILE A 225 -7.46 0.11 12.43
CA ILE A 225 -6.06 -0.35 12.45
C ILE A 225 -5.41 -0.13 11.08
N GLY A 226 -6.09 -0.49 9.98
CA GLY A 226 -5.59 -0.29 8.63
C GLY A 226 -5.26 1.17 8.36
N VAL A 227 -6.22 2.08 8.57
CA VAL A 227 -6.02 3.53 8.39
C VAL A 227 -4.89 4.06 9.27
N TRP A 228 -4.86 3.67 10.54
CA TRP A 228 -3.85 4.12 11.49
C TRP A 228 -2.44 3.69 11.07
N ILE A 229 -2.27 2.41 10.72
CA ILE A 229 -0.97 1.90 10.25
C ILE A 229 -0.57 2.56 8.92
N GLY A 230 -1.52 2.77 7.99
CA GLY A 230 -1.25 3.49 6.75
C GLY A 230 -0.84 4.94 6.96
N ALA A 231 -1.38 5.59 7.99
CA ALA A 231 -0.99 6.95 8.38
C ALA A 231 0.35 7.00 9.14
N LEU A 232 0.82 5.89 9.70
CA LEU A 232 2.16 5.81 10.26
C LEU A 232 3.18 5.67 9.13
N LEU A 233 4.18 6.57 9.17
CA LEU A 233 5.17 6.69 8.10
C LEU A 233 5.91 5.37 7.88
N ALA A 234 6.00 4.95 6.62
CA ALA A 234 6.81 3.85 6.12
C ALA A 234 6.46 2.43 6.60
N ILE A 235 5.37 2.21 7.33
CA ILE A 235 5.02 0.87 7.86
C ILE A 235 4.35 -0.02 6.79
N GLY A 236 3.34 0.51 6.11
CA GLY A 236 2.70 -0.18 4.98
C GLY A 236 1.72 -1.30 5.35
N GLY A 237 1.07 -1.85 4.31
CA GLY A 237 -0.07 -2.75 4.44
C GLY A 237 0.23 -4.13 5.02
N SER A 238 1.47 -4.63 4.96
CA SER A 238 1.82 -5.92 5.55
C SER A 238 1.68 -5.91 7.08
N ALA A 239 2.14 -4.85 7.72
CA ALA A 239 1.98 -4.70 9.17
C ALA A 239 0.50 -4.48 9.55
N ALA A 240 -0.25 -3.71 8.75
CA ALA A 240 -1.68 -3.50 8.98
C ALA A 240 -2.46 -4.83 8.95
N ASN A 241 -2.22 -5.64 7.92
CA ASN A 241 -2.85 -6.92 7.72
C ASN A 241 -2.59 -7.90 8.89
N VAL A 242 -1.32 -8.05 9.29
CA VAL A 242 -0.94 -8.94 10.40
C VAL A 242 -1.45 -8.42 11.74
N MET A 243 -1.36 -7.11 11.98
CA MET A 243 -1.78 -6.51 13.23
C MET A 243 -3.30 -6.60 13.43
N ALA A 244 -4.08 -6.35 12.38
CA ALA A 244 -5.53 -6.49 12.43
C ALA A 244 -5.94 -7.95 12.71
N TYR A 245 -5.28 -8.91 12.07
CA TYR A 245 -5.49 -10.34 12.34
C TYR A 245 -5.17 -10.71 13.79
N ASP A 246 -4.03 -10.28 14.32
CA ASP A 246 -3.63 -10.56 15.70
C ASP A 246 -4.61 -9.94 16.71
N GLN A 247 -5.03 -8.70 16.49
CA GLN A 247 -6.02 -8.05 17.34
C GLN A 247 -7.39 -8.75 17.25
N ALA A 248 -7.83 -9.13 16.05
CA ALA A 248 -9.06 -9.90 15.87
C ALA A 248 -9.01 -11.22 16.64
N LYS A 249 -7.87 -11.93 16.60
CA LYS A 249 -7.64 -13.15 17.36
C LYS A 249 -7.71 -12.91 18.86
N LYS A 250 -7.06 -11.85 19.37
CA LYS A 250 -7.04 -11.53 20.81
C LYS A 250 -8.41 -11.15 21.36
N PHE A 251 -9.23 -10.46 20.59
CA PHE A 251 -10.59 -10.07 21.01
C PHE A 251 -11.68 -11.09 20.66
N SER A 252 -11.32 -12.18 19.99
CA SER A 252 -12.27 -13.24 19.65
C SER A 252 -12.68 -14.06 20.86
N LYS A 253 -13.92 -14.53 20.84
CA LYS A 253 -14.41 -15.55 21.81
C LYS A 253 -13.80 -16.93 21.54
N HIS A 254 -13.23 -17.15 20.36
CA HIS A 254 -12.67 -18.41 19.89
C HIS A 254 -11.29 -18.22 19.26
N PRO A 255 -10.29 -17.73 20.01
CA PRO A 255 -8.96 -17.46 19.46
C PRO A 255 -8.25 -18.72 18.94
N GLU A 256 -8.62 -19.88 19.45
CA GLU A 256 -8.09 -21.19 19.03
C GLU A 256 -8.51 -21.59 17.60
N LYS A 257 -9.56 -20.99 17.06
CA LYS A 257 -10.04 -21.25 15.69
C LYS A 257 -9.29 -20.46 14.62
N PHE A 258 -8.56 -19.42 15.01
CA PHE A 258 -7.74 -18.66 14.04
C PHE A 258 -6.62 -19.55 13.49
N GLY A 259 -6.42 -19.48 12.18
CA GLY A 259 -5.53 -20.37 11.43
C GLY A 259 -6.21 -21.67 10.97
N THR A 260 -7.50 -21.86 11.22
CA THR A 260 -8.23 -23.06 10.78
C THR A 260 -9.23 -22.79 9.65
N GLY A 261 -9.33 -21.58 9.15
CA GLY A 261 -10.26 -21.18 8.09
C GLY A 261 -11.55 -20.59 8.64
N ILE A 262 -11.43 -19.62 9.56
CA ILE A 262 -12.59 -18.87 10.05
C ILE A 262 -12.75 -17.55 9.28
N PRO A 263 -14.00 -17.07 9.12
CA PRO A 263 -14.29 -15.84 8.42
C PRO A 263 -13.62 -14.61 9.05
N GLU A 264 -13.57 -14.56 10.38
CA GLU A 264 -13.07 -13.42 11.15
C GLU A 264 -11.61 -13.09 10.80
N GLY A 265 -10.77 -14.10 10.60
CA GLY A 265 -9.37 -13.90 10.22
C GLY A 265 -9.22 -13.24 8.84
N ILE A 266 -10.02 -13.68 7.86
CA ILE A 266 -10.04 -13.12 6.51
C ILE A 266 -10.59 -11.69 6.53
N ILE A 267 -11.73 -11.47 7.23
CA ILE A 267 -12.37 -10.14 7.31
C ILE A 267 -11.42 -9.14 7.94
N ALA A 268 -10.76 -9.47 9.04
CA ALA A 268 -9.83 -8.58 9.72
C ALA A 268 -8.64 -8.21 8.82
N ALA A 269 -8.02 -9.21 8.23
CA ALA A 269 -6.86 -9.04 7.37
C ALA A 269 -7.16 -8.14 6.16
N GLU A 270 -8.24 -8.44 5.44
CA GLU A 270 -8.54 -7.78 4.18
C GLU A 270 -9.20 -6.41 4.34
N SER A 271 -10.05 -6.21 5.35
CA SER A 271 -10.60 -4.87 5.61
C SER A 271 -9.51 -3.87 6.03
N SER A 272 -8.52 -4.31 6.81
CA SER A 272 -7.38 -3.47 7.19
C SER A 272 -6.43 -3.19 6.01
N ASN A 273 -6.23 -4.18 5.13
CA ASN A 273 -5.35 -4.07 3.98
C ASN A 273 -5.77 -2.92 3.04
N ASN A 274 -7.03 -2.87 2.62
CA ASN A 274 -7.50 -1.79 1.74
C ASN A 274 -7.73 -0.48 2.49
N ALA A 275 -8.10 -0.51 3.77
CA ALA A 275 -8.17 0.70 4.59
C ALA A 275 -6.79 1.35 4.82
N ASN A 276 -5.70 0.57 4.82
CA ASN A 276 -4.33 1.08 4.89
C ASN A 276 -3.99 2.01 3.73
N VAL A 277 -4.50 1.73 2.53
CA VAL A 277 -4.32 2.60 1.36
C VAL A 277 -4.86 4.01 1.64
N ALA A 278 -6.04 4.11 2.29
CA ALA A 278 -6.59 5.41 2.69
C ALA A 278 -5.65 6.16 3.65
N GLY A 279 -5.13 5.47 4.67
CA GLY A 279 -4.19 6.06 5.63
C GLY A 279 -2.92 6.58 4.95
N SER A 280 -2.32 5.79 4.05
CA SER A 280 -1.11 6.18 3.30
C SER A 280 -1.36 7.36 2.36
N LEU A 281 -2.54 7.45 1.74
CA LEU A 281 -2.94 8.59 0.92
C LEU A 281 -3.17 9.86 1.76
N VAL A 282 -3.76 9.74 2.96
CA VAL A 282 -3.89 10.87 3.90
C VAL A 282 -2.53 11.48 4.18
N THR A 283 -1.55 10.66 4.49
CA THR A 283 -0.22 11.13 4.92
C THR A 283 0.53 11.84 3.78
N ILE A 284 0.53 11.27 2.58
CA ILE A 284 1.18 11.91 1.44
C ILE A 284 0.50 13.23 1.05
N MET A 285 -0.84 13.30 1.13
CA MET A 285 -1.58 14.50 0.78
C MET A 285 -1.47 15.59 1.85
N ALA A 286 -1.46 15.22 3.14
CA ALA A 286 -1.44 16.18 4.24
C ALA A 286 -0.04 16.64 4.65
N PHE A 287 0.95 15.75 4.64
CA PHE A 287 2.32 16.05 5.07
C PHE A 287 3.34 16.06 3.93
N GLY A 288 3.01 15.50 2.76
CA GLY A 288 3.98 15.29 1.69
C GLY A 288 4.99 14.17 2.01
N ILE A 289 4.67 13.29 2.94
CA ILE A 289 5.52 12.19 3.37
C ILE A 289 4.79 10.88 3.07
N PRO A 290 5.42 9.93 2.36
CA PRO A 290 4.76 8.68 2.00
C PRO A 290 4.55 7.77 3.21
N GLY A 291 3.37 7.14 3.30
CA GLY A 291 3.06 6.15 4.32
C GLY A 291 3.66 4.76 4.05
N ASP A 292 4.05 4.49 2.79
CA ASP A 292 4.65 3.24 2.36
C ASP A 292 5.42 3.37 1.03
N ALA A 293 6.00 2.26 0.55
CA ALA A 293 6.76 2.25 -0.70
C ALA A 293 5.90 2.58 -1.95
N VAL A 294 4.61 2.31 -1.94
CA VAL A 294 3.70 2.61 -3.06
C VAL A 294 3.44 4.10 -3.14
N THR A 295 3.11 4.72 -2.02
CA THR A 295 2.93 6.18 -1.93
C THR A 295 4.24 6.95 -2.12
N ALA A 296 5.40 6.33 -1.85
CA ALA A 296 6.69 6.93 -2.21
C ALA A 296 6.85 7.06 -3.73
N VAL A 297 6.42 6.06 -4.51
CA VAL A 297 6.39 6.16 -5.98
C VAL A 297 5.37 7.19 -6.45
N MET A 298 4.19 7.23 -5.83
CA MET A 298 3.17 8.24 -6.13
C MET A 298 3.66 9.67 -5.83
N LEU A 299 4.44 9.84 -4.76
CA LEU A 299 5.12 11.11 -4.45
C LEU A 299 6.00 11.56 -5.62
N GLY A 300 6.81 10.64 -6.14
CA GLY A 300 7.64 10.91 -7.32
C GLY A 300 6.81 11.27 -8.55
N ALA A 301 5.70 10.58 -8.78
CA ALA A 301 4.78 10.91 -9.85
C ALA A 301 4.21 12.33 -9.69
N MET A 302 3.78 12.71 -8.49
CA MET A 302 3.30 14.07 -8.22
C MET A 302 4.37 15.12 -8.55
N ILE A 303 5.62 14.92 -8.11
CA ILE A 303 6.74 15.84 -8.38
C ILE A 303 7.02 15.94 -9.88
N ILE A 304 7.02 14.84 -10.62
CA ILE A 304 7.23 14.81 -12.07
C ILE A 304 6.14 15.58 -12.82
N HIS A 305 4.90 15.50 -12.34
CA HIS A 305 3.78 16.28 -12.87
C HIS A 305 3.74 17.74 -12.37
N GLY A 306 4.78 18.20 -11.64
CA GLY A 306 4.87 19.56 -11.12
C GLY A 306 3.98 19.82 -9.89
N ILE A 307 3.42 18.78 -9.30
CA ILE A 307 2.54 18.88 -8.14
C ILE A 307 3.39 18.76 -6.88
N GLN A 308 3.22 19.67 -5.94
CA GLN A 308 3.86 19.61 -4.63
C GLN A 308 2.88 19.01 -3.60
N PRO A 309 3.11 17.76 -3.14
CA PRO A 309 2.32 17.18 -2.07
C PRO A 309 2.65 17.85 -0.73
N GLY A 310 1.70 17.81 0.19
CA GLY A 310 1.87 18.40 1.50
C GLY A 310 0.69 19.27 1.94
N PRO A 311 0.84 20.06 3.00
CA PRO A 311 -0.30 20.73 3.65
C PRO A 311 -1.07 21.70 2.77
N LEU A 312 -0.41 22.30 1.76
CA LEU A 312 -1.04 23.22 0.82
C LEU A 312 -1.62 22.52 -0.42
N PHE A 313 -1.36 21.23 -0.62
CA PHE A 313 -1.74 20.48 -1.82
C PHE A 313 -3.23 20.60 -2.14
N ILE A 314 -4.11 20.40 -1.14
CA ILE A 314 -5.57 20.46 -1.38
C ILE A 314 -6.02 21.87 -1.75
N ALA A 315 -5.38 22.90 -1.19
CA ALA A 315 -5.72 24.29 -1.48
C ALA A 315 -5.22 24.74 -2.86
N GLN A 316 -4.04 24.27 -3.28
CA GLN A 316 -3.41 24.63 -4.54
C GLN A 316 -3.95 23.81 -5.71
N GLU A 317 -4.18 22.52 -5.49
CA GLU A 317 -4.59 21.55 -6.52
C GLU A 317 -5.89 20.81 -6.14
N PRO A 318 -7.01 21.53 -5.87
CA PRO A 318 -8.25 20.91 -5.39
C PRO A 318 -8.81 19.88 -6.38
N ARG A 319 -8.72 20.14 -7.68
CA ARG A 319 -9.18 19.22 -8.74
C ARG A 319 -8.48 17.87 -8.63
N ILE A 320 -7.18 17.86 -8.40
CA ILE A 320 -6.39 16.63 -8.30
C ILE A 320 -6.66 15.93 -6.99
N ALA A 321 -6.72 16.67 -5.88
CA ALA A 321 -6.99 16.12 -4.56
C ALA A 321 -8.36 15.39 -4.51
N TYR A 322 -9.42 16.08 -4.94
CA TYR A 322 -10.75 15.47 -5.01
C TYR A 322 -10.84 14.35 -6.05
N GLY A 323 -10.04 14.43 -7.12
CA GLY A 323 -9.94 13.37 -8.11
C GLY A 323 -9.31 12.10 -7.55
N ILE A 324 -8.30 12.20 -6.68
CA ILE A 324 -7.73 11.06 -5.94
C ILE A 324 -8.79 10.43 -5.02
N PHE A 325 -9.58 11.25 -4.31
CA PHE A 325 -10.68 10.74 -3.47
C PHE A 325 -11.72 9.98 -4.31
N ALA A 326 -12.11 10.54 -5.46
CA ALA A 326 -13.05 9.90 -6.37
C ALA A 326 -12.48 8.60 -6.96
N ALA A 327 -11.21 8.60 -7.38
CA ALA A 327 -10.53 7.42 -7.90
C ALA A 327 -10.45 6.31 -6.84
N TYR A 328 -10.12 6.67 -5.60
CA TYR A 328 -10.10 5.73 -4.49
C TYR A 328 -11.48 5.11 -4.23
N LEU A 329 -12.54 5.93 -4.18
CA LEU A 329 -13.92 5.45 -3.99
C LEU A 329 -14.37 4.53 -5.13
N LEU A 330 -14.09 4.90 -6.37
CA LEU A 330 -14.52 4.14 -7.56
C LEU A 330 -13.71 2.86 -7.76
N ALA A 331 -12.45 2.84 -7.34
CA ALA A 331 -11.61 1.66 -7.47
C ALA A 331 -12.18 0.43 -6.74
N HIS A 332 -12.86 0.62 -5.59
CA HIS A 332 -13.41 -0.48 -4.81
C HIS A 332 -14.57 -1.23 -5.49
N PRO A 333 -15.64 -0.57 -5.98
CA PRO A 333 -16.66 -1.28 -6.74
C PRO A 333 -16.15 -1.83 -8.07
N ILE A 334 -15.23 -1.12 -8.75
CA ILE A 334 -14.60 -1.62 -9.98
C ILE A 334 -13.80 -2.90 -9.69
N MET A 335 -13.08 -2.95 -8.58
CA MET A 335 -12.35 -4.14 -8.13
C MET A 335 -13.28 -5.35 -7.98
N ILE A 336 -14.48 -5.18 -7.41
CA ILE A 336 -15.48 -6.26 -7.30
C ILE A 336 -15.88 -6.77 -8.70
N VAL A 337 -16.15 -5.85 -9.63
CA VAL A 337 -16.53 -6.21 -11.00
C VAL A 337 -15.40 -6.97 -11.71
N LEU A 338 -14.16 -6.49 -11.58
CA LEU A 338 -13.00 -7.16 -12.17
C LEU A 338 -12.71 -8.53 -11.54
N GLN A 339 -12.98 -8.69 -10.26
CA GLN A 339 -12.82 -9.97 -9.57
C GLN A 339 -13.89 -10.99 -9.98
N TRP A 340 -15.04 -10.52 -10.45
CA TRP A 340 -16.13 -11.35 -10.91
C TRP A 340 -15.95 -11.84 -12.37
N LEU A 341 -15.22 -11.07 -13.21
CA LEU A 341 -14.87 -11.44 -14.60
C LEU A 341 -13.78 -12.52 -14.65
#